data_69f85375650388a09786b7bd02c6696e
#
_entry.id   69f85375650388a09786b7bd02c6696e
#
_cell.length_a   1.000
_cell.length_b   1.000
_cell.length_c   1.000
_cell.angle_alpha   90.00
_cell.angle_beta   90.00
_cell.angle_gamma   90.00
#
_symmetry.space_group_name_H-M   'P 1'
#
loop_
_entity.id
_entity.type
_entity.pdbx_description
1 polymer ?
#
loop_
_entity_poly.entity_id
_entity_poly.type
_entity_poly.pdbx_seq_one_letter_code
_entity_poly.pdbx_strand_id
1 'polypeptide(L)'
;MTILASGTANGAVSILHALGTGKGCSTPVKLRTLVNIHDEPRAVLGDEHDLLSHVSSIWRKNGFPLPSVFGWEIVSDVPIGQGMKSSSALACAALRALDKASWTGLSDFEIVDLAVEAQIRSGCSITGSMDDTWAAMSPGWKVVDPSVPSIESILFEGELETGLTVMIGLRGRRKIIPDKESFSRNSQIFDRAFASLINGSILDALSSNGMAVATSTDDFEALRISNLMIASGALAAGISGSGPAIAIVCYEQDKEFLESQLKQFCEQVLITEFTTCYG
;
A
#
# COMPACT_ATOMS: atom_id res chain seq x y z
N MET A 1 23.69 20.71 9.66
CA MET A 1 22.52 19.81 9.43
C MET A 1 22.95 18.71 8.50
N THR A 2 23.06 17.49 9.00
CA THR A 2 23.63 16.34 8.30
C THR A 2 22.59 15.22 8.27
N ILE A 3 22.41 14.58 7.12
CA ILE A 3 21.62 13.36 7.03
C ILE A 3 22.49 12.21 7.55
N LEU A 4 22.03 11.57 8.64
CA LEU A 4 22.69 10.41 9.23
C LEU A 4 22.44 9.14 8.42
N ALA A 5 21.21 8.96 7.98
CA ALA A 5 20.81 7.82 7.15
C ALA A 5 19.50 8.11 6.41
N SER A 6 19.23 7.31 5.38
CA SER A 6 18.01 7.39 4.59
C SER A 6 17.46 5.99 4.32
N GLY A 7 16.14 5.85 4.37
CA GLY A 7 15.42 4.66 3.98
C GLY A 7 14.33 4.97 2.96
N THR A 8 14.04 4.02 2.08
CA THR A 8 13.00 4.17 1.06
C THR A 8 12.06 2.97 1.07
N ALA A 9 10.80 3.21 0.73
CA ALA A 9 9.80 2.18 0.52
C ALA A 9 8.79 2.63 -0.54
N ASN A 10 8.04 1.69 -1.11
CA ASN A 10 7.10 1.96 -2.18
C ASN A 10 5.67 2.09 -1.66
N GLY A 11 4.86 2.91 -2.34
CA GLY A 11 3.40 2.78 -2.27
C GLY A 11 2.93 1.54 -3.03
N ALA A 12 1.69 1.15 -2.80
CA ALA A 12 1.15 -0.05 -3.42
C ALA A 12 -0.34 0.07 -3.76
N VAL A 13 -0.82 -0.81 -4.63
CA VAL A 13 -2.25 -1.02 -4.90
C VAL A 13 -2.68 -2.39 -4.39
N SER A 14 -3.92 -2.49 -3.92
CA SER A 14 -4.48 -3.77 -3.44
C SER A 14 -4.96 -4.63 -4.59
N ILE A 15 -4.60 -5.91 -4.52
CA ILE A 15 -5.16 -6.99 -5.34
C ILE A 15 -6.22 -7.76 -4.55
N LEU A 16 -6.03 -7.91 -3.24
CA LEU A 16 -6.98 -8.57 -2.33
C LEU A 16 -6.96 -7.88 -0.96
N HIS A 17 -8.14 -7.57 -0.42
CA HIS A 17 -8.27 -6.89 0.87
C HIS A 17 -8.41 -7.89 2.02
N ALA A 18 -7.52 -7.81 3.02
CA ALA A 18 -7.46 -8.76 4.14
C ALA A 18 -8.74 -8.83 4.98
N LEU A 19 -9.52 -7.74 5.10
CA LEU A 19 -10.80 -7.76 5.83
C LEU A 19 -11.85 -8.66 5.19
N GLY A 20 -11.77 -8.94 3.88
CA GLY A 20 -12.75 -9.76 3.17
C GLY A 20 -12.52 -11.26 3.31
N THR A 21 -11.27 -11.70 3.27
CA THR A 21 -10.90 -13.13 3.20
C THR A 21 -10.00 -13.59 4.34
N GLY A 22 -9.54 -12.69 5.20
CA GLY A 22 -8.48 -12.97 6.17
C GLY A 22 -7.08 -13.11 5.55
N LYS A 23 -6.96 -12.96 4.23
CA LYS A 23 -5.71 -12.93 3.48
C LYS A 23 -5.62 -11.64 2.69
N GLY A 24 -4.43 -11.03 2.66
CA GLY A 24 -4.20 -9.79 1.91
C GLY A 24 -3.27 -10.03 0.73
N CYS A 25 -3.41 -9.20 -0.30
CA CYS A 25 -2.45 -9.12 -1.40
C CYS A 25 -2.36 -7.70 -1.91
N SER A 26 -1.15 -7.16 -1.92
CA SER A 26 -0.85 -5.86 -2.49
C SER A 26 0.36 -5.97 -3.43
N THR A 27 0.44 -5.09 -4.41
CA THR A 27 1.57 -5.01 -5.35
C THR A 27 2.14 -3.59 -5.36
N PRO A 28 3.48 -3.42 -5.31
CA PRO A 28 4.09 -2.11 -5.25
C PRO A 28 4.01 -1.38 -6.59
N VAL A 29 3.95 -0.05 -6.50
CA VAL A 29 4.04 0.86 -7.65
C VAL A 29 5.21 1.81 -7.48
N LYS A 30 5.68 2.43 -8.57
CA LYS A 30 6.83 3.36 -8.59
C LYS A 30 6.46 4.76 -8.00
N LEU A 31 5.70 4.77 -6.90
CA LEU A 31 5.51 5.93 -6.03
C LEU A 31 6.28 5.66 -4.74
N ARG A 32 7.15 6.56 -4.32
CA ARG A 32 8.10 6.31 -3.25
C ARG A 32 7.90 7.21 -2.04
N THR A 33 8.19 6.67 -0.87
CA THR A 33 8.43 7.41 0.36
C THR A 33 9.90 7.28 0.71
N LEU A 34 10.57 8.42 0.90
CA LEU A 34 11.91 8.55 1.43
C LEU A 34 11.80 9.13 2.84
N VAL A 35 12.47 8.51 3.80
CA VAL A 35 12.63 9.03 5.15
C VAL A 35 14.11 9.28 5.42
N ASN A 36 14.45 10.50 5.80
CA ASN A 36 15.78 10.88 6.25
C ASN A 36 15.81 11.04 7.77
N ILE A 37 16.91 10.61 8.39
CA ILE A 37 17.25 10.88 9.77
C ILE A 37 18.32 11.95 9.78
N HIS A 38 18.05 13.06 10.46
CA HIS A 38 18.99 14.18 10.63
C HIS A 38 19.59 14.20 12.03
N ASP A 39 20.78 14.81 12.17
CA ASP A 39 21.49 15.02 13.45
C ASP A 39 20.86 16.08 14.36
N GLU A 40 19.76 16.71 13.96
CA GLU A 40 19.05 17.75 14.69
C GLU A 40 17.53 17.47 14.72
N PRO A 41 16.81 17.89 15.78
CA PRO A 41 15.36 17.81 15.83
C PRO A 41 14.70 18.64 14.71
N ARG A 42 13.63 18.10 14.15
CA ARG A 42 12.84 18.77 13.08
C ARG A 42 11.34 18.60 13.35
N ALA A 43 10.56 19.57 12.88
CA ALA A 43 9.12 19.39 12.76
C ALA A 43 8.82 18.36 11.66
N VAL A 44 8.00 17.39 11.98
CA VAL A 44 7.59 16.33 11.05
C VAL A 44 6.32 16.78 10.34
N LEU A 45 6.32 16.74 9.01
CA LEU A 45 5.14 16.94 8.18
C LEU A 45 4.81 15.64 7.46
N GLY A 46 3.52 15.34 7.28
CA GLY A 46 3.07 14.13 6.55
C GLY A 46 2.96 12.86 7.40
N ASP A 47 3.01 12.97 8.73
CA ASP A 47 2.75 11.89 9.68
C ASP A 47 1.46 12.17 10.46
N GLU A 48 0.31 11.89 9.84
CA GLU A 48 -1.02 12.21 10.41
C GLU A 48 -1.39 11.34 11.62
N HIS A 49 -0.70 10.21 11.84
CA HIS A 49 -0.99 9.23 12.90
C HIS A 49 0.10 9.12 13.95
N ASP A 50 1.06 10.05 13.97
CA ASP A 50 2.25 9.98 14.85
C ASP A 50 3.00 8.64 14.74
N LEU A 51 2.99 8.06 13.52
CA LEU A 51 3.54 6.74 13.24
C LEU A 51 5.04 6.66 13.52
N LEU A 52 5.80 7.73 13.24
CA LEU A 52 7.25 7.79 13.47
C LEU A 52 7.60 7.75 14.99
N SER A 53 6.75 8.32 15.84
CA SER A 53 6.90 8.17 17.30
C SER A 53 6.70 6.72 17.72
N HIS A 54 5.71 6.03 17.16
CA HIS A 54 5.49 4.59 17.41
C HIS A 54 6.65 3.74 16.90
N VAL A 55 7.16 4.01 15.69
CA VAL A 55 8.37 3.36 15.15
C VAL A 55 9.56 3.54 16.09
N SER A 56 9.83 4.78 16.54
CA SER A 56 10.92 5.07 17.50
C SER A 56 10.74 4.36 18.84
N SER A 57 9.50 4.29 19.33
CA SER A 57 9.17 3.60 20.58
C SER A 57 9.42 2.09 20.50
N ILE A 58 8.98 1.46 19.40
CA ILE A 58 9.16 0.03 19.14
C ILE A 58 10.65 -0.28 18.98
N TRP A 59 11.39 0.55 18.23
CA TRP A 59 12.84 0.43 18.06
C TRP A 59 13.57 0.36 19.40
N ARG A 60 13.28 1.32 20.31
CA ARG A 60 13.85 1.34 21.67
C ARG A 60 13.43 0.14 22.51
N LYS A 61 12.14 -0.28 22.42
CA LYS A 61 11.62 -1.43 23.17
C LYS A 61 12.36 -2.73 22.82
N ASN A 62 12.79 -2.86 21.58
CA ASN A 62 13.57 -4.01 21.10
C ASN A 62 15.07 -3.88 21.42
N GLY A 63 15.48 -2.84 22.13
CA GLY A 63 16.86 -2.64 22.56
C GLY A 63 17.81 -2.16 21.45
N PHE A 64 17.28 -1.75 20.31
CA PHE A 64 18.10 -1.26 19.20
C PHE A 64 18.66 0.15 19.48
N PRO A 65 19.90 0.44 19.04
CA PRO A 65 20.51 1.75 19.22
C PRO A 65 19.70 2.84 18.51
N LEU A 66 19.57 4.00 19.18
CA LEU A 66 18.91 5.17 18.61
C LEU A 66 19.74 6.40 18.97
N PRO A 67 20.01 7.33 18.03
CA PRO A 67 20.67 8.58 18.36
C PRO A 67 19.94 9.32 19.50
N SER A 68 20.69 9.93 20.41
CA SER A 68 20.10 10.68 21.54
C SER A 68 19.35 11.92 21.08
N VAL A 69 19.80 12.52 19.98
CA VAL A 69 19.20 13.69 19.32
C VAL A 69 19.12 13.38 17.84
N PHE A 70 17.94 13.49 17.25
CA PHE A 70 17.73 13.34 15.82
C PHE A 70 16.39 13.94 15.39
N GLY A 71 16.19 14.11 14.11
CA GLY A 71 14.93 14.56 13.52
C GLY A 71 14.58 13.75 12.29
N TRP A 72 13.30 13.62 12.02
CA TRP A 72 12.75 12.97 10.84
C TRP A 72 12.44 13.98 9.74
N GLU A 73 12.67 13.59 8.50
CA GLU A 73 12.19 14.27 7.31
C GLU A 73 11.53 13.25 6.38
N ILE A 74 10.33 13.56 5.92
CA ILE A 74 9.55 12.72 4.99
C ILE A 74 9.47 13.42 3.65
N VAL A 75 9.85 12.71 2.58
CA VAL A 75 9.60 13.11 1.19
C VAL A 75 8.83 11.97 0.53
N SER A 76 7.59 12.20 0.10
CA SER A 76 6.73 11.12 -0.39
C SER A 76 5.90 11.54 -1.60
N ASP A 77 5.88 10.68 -2.62
CA ASP A 77 4.98 10.75 -3.75
C ASP A 77 3.70 9.93 -3.51
N VAL A 78 3.64 9.17 -2.41
CA VAL A 78 2.51 8.29 -2.08
C VAL A 78 1.37 9.09 -1.46
N PRO A 79 0.18 9.16 -2.08
CA PRO A 79 -0.95 9.92 -1.56
C PRO A 79 -1.44 9.39 -0.21
N ILE A 80 -1.56 10.31 0.77
CA ILE A 80 -2.01 9.97 2.12
C ILE A 80 -3.54 9.81 2.14
N GLY A 81 -4.04 8.80 2.85
CA GLY A 81 -5.47 8.59 3.06
C GLY A 81 -6.26 8.15 1.82
N GLN A 82 -5.57 7.78 0.73
CA GLN A 82 -6.17 7.40 -0.55
C GLN A 82 -6.19 5.87 -0.80
N GLY A 83 -5.74 5.05 0.15
CA GLY A 83 -5.64 3.60 -0.05
C GLY A 83 -4.38 3.15 -0.80
N MET A 84 -3.39 4.06 -0.94
CA MET A 84 -2.12 3.80 -1.63
C MET A 84 -1.01 3.31 -0.70
N LYS A 85 -1.36 2.87 0.51
CA LYS A 85 -0.47 2.24 1.49
C LYS A 85 0.62 3.16 2.04
N SER A 86 0.31 4.46 2.16
CA SER A 86 1.26 5.48 2.65
C SER A 86 1.80 5.18 4.04
N SER A 87 0.99 4.63 4.96
CA SER A 87 1.45 4.25 6.31
C SER A 87 2.48 3.12 6.29
N SER A 88 2.25 2.08 5.49
CA SER A 88 3.21 0.98 5.33
C SER A 88 4.51 1.46 4.69
N ALA A 89 4.41 2.30 3.65
CA ALA A 89 5.58 2.91 3.02
C ALA A 89 6.37 3.78 4.02
N LEU A 90 5.69 4.59 4.84
CA LEU A 90 6.32 5.43 5.85
C LEU A 90 7.01 4.60 6.94
N ALA A 91 6.32 3.58 7.50
CA ALA A 91 6.89 2.72 8.53
C ALA A 91 8.14 1.98 8.03
N CYS A 92 8.06 1.37 6.84
CA CYS A 92 9.19 0.63 6.25
C CYS A 92 10.37 1.53 5.91
N ALA A 93 10.12 2.71 5.33
CA ALA A 93 11.17 3.67 5.02
C ALA A 93 11.87 4.17 6.30
N ALA A 94 11.11 4.45 7.36
CA ALA A 94 11.64 4.88 8.65
C ALA A 94 12.47 3.78 9.31
N LEU A 95 11.99 2.53 9.33
CA LEU A 95 12.73 1.40 9.91
C LEU A 95 14.02 1.12 9.13
N ARG A 96 13.99 1.18 7.79
CA ARG A 96 15.20 1.07 6.96
C ARG A 96 16.20 2.20 7.22
N ALA A 97 15.71 3.42 7.50
CA ALA A 97 16.59 4.53 7.87
C ALA A 97 17.23 4.28 9.24
N LEU A 98 16.46 3.78 10.23
CA LEU A 98 16.97 3.42 11.55
C LEU A 98 17.97 2.28 11.48
N ASP A 99 17.69 1.23 10.73
CA ASP A 99 18.59 0.09 10.54
C ASP A 99 19.95 0.55 10.02
N LYS A 100 19.95 1.40 8.99
CA LYS A 100 21.18 1.98 8.44
C LYS A 100 21.90 2.91 9.42
N ALA A 101 21.15 3.76 10.15
CA ALA A 101 21.73 4.68 11.11
C ALA A 101 22.39 3.96 12.30
N SER A 102 21.85 2.82 12.67
CA SER A 102 22.23 2.05 13.85
C SER A 102 23.07 0.81 13.55
N TRP A 103 23.27 0.48 12.26
CA TRP A 103 24.03 -0.68 11.77
C TRP A 103 23.53 -2.01 12.38
N THR A 104 22.22 -2.12 12.55
CA THR A 104 21.59 -3.31 13.17
C THR A 104 21.55 -4.51 12.24
N GLY A 105 21.46 -4.30 10.93
CA GLY A 105 21.46 -5.36 9.93
C GLY A 105 20.22 -6.25 9.98
N LEU A 106 19.05 -5.64 10.20
CA LEU A 106 17.78 -6.34 10.27
C LEU A 106 17.42 -6.96 8.92
N SER A 107 16.87 -8.17 8.95
CA SER A 107 16.25 -8.80 7.81
C SER A 107 14.95 -8.11 7.41
N ASP A 108 14.50 -8.32 6.17
CA ASP A 108 13.20 -7.81 5.71
C ASP A 108 12.04 -8.32 6.58
N PHE A 109 12.09 -9.56 7.07
CA PHE A 109 11.10 -10.13 7.98
C PHE A 109 10.99 -9.33 9.29
N GLU A 110 12.13 -9.02 9.92
CA GLU A 110 12.16 -8.24 11.16
C GLU A 110 11.63 -6.82 10.93
N ILE A 111 11.98 -6.18 9.81
CA ILE A 111 11.44 -4.86 9.45
C ILE A 111 9.93 -4.93 9.26
N VAL A 112 9.40 -5.96 8.58
CA VAL A 112 7.97 -6.15 8.37
C VAL A 112 7.25 -6.31 9.71
N ASP A 113 7.73 -7.15 10.63
CA ASP A 113 7.11 -7.35 11.94
C ASP A 113 7.08 -6.07 12.76
N LEU A 114 8.18 -5.30 12.78
CA LEU A 114 8.24 -4.00 13.44
C LEU A 114 7.30 -2.96 12.82
N ALA A 115 7.19 -2.95 11.49
CA ALA A 115 6.30 -2.03 10.77
C ALA A 115 4.83 -2.35 11.04
N VAL A 116 4.46 -3.63 11.07
CA VAL A 116 3.11 -4.11 11.42
C VAL A 116 2.76 -3.69 12.86
N GLU A 117 3.67 -3.91 13.83
CA GLU A 117 3.48 -3.48 15.22
C GLU A 117 3.28 -1.96 15.32
N ALA A 118 4.07 -1.17 14.58
CA ALA A 118 3.96 0.29 14.57
C ALA A 118 2.62 0.77 14.01
N GLN A 119 2.15 0.18 12.93
CA GLN A 119 0.86 0.53 12.31
C GLN A 119 -0.34 0.17 13.21
N ILE A 120 -0.28 -0.96 13.92
CA ILE A 120 -1.31 -1.33 14.91
C ILE A 120 -1.32 -0.31 16.06
N ARG A 121 -0.17 0.02 16.62
CA ARG A 121 -0.07 0.93 17.76
C ARG A 121 -0.48 2.37 17.47
N SER A 122 -0.18 2.84 16.27
CA SER A 122 -0.59 4.18 15.81
C SER A 122 -2.07 4.26 15.42
N GLY A 123 -2.78 3.11 15.34
CA GLY A 123 -4.17 3.05 14.92
C GLY A 123 -4.41 3.34 13.43
N CYS A 124 -3.36 3.41 12.61
CA CYS A 124 -3.52 3.65 11.17
C CYS A 124 -3.92 2.39 10.39
N SER A 125 -3.87 1.22 11.02
CA SER A 125 -4.31 -0.05 10.44
C SER A 125 -5.06 -0.91 11.47
N ILE A 126 -6.14 -1.57 11.01
CA ILE A 126 -6.92 -2.53 11.82
C ILE A 126 -6.23 -3.88 11.89
N THR A 127 -5.60 -4.32 10.80
CA THR A 127 -4.99 -5.65 10.63
C THR A 127 -3.46 -5.63 10.73
N GLY A 128 -2.86 -4.45 10.88
CA GLY A 128 -1.41 -4.25 10.76
C GLY A 128 -0.93 -4.14 9.32
N SER A 129 -1.81 -4.41 8.34
CA SER A 129 -1.51 -4.26 6.89
C SER A 129 -0.22 -4.97 6.46
N MET A 130 -0.05 -6.25 6.85
CA MET A 130 1.18 -7.00 6.58
C MET A 130 1.44 -7.17 5.08
N ASP A 131 0.40 -7.40 4.28
CA ASP A 131 0.49 -7.47 2.82
C ASP A 131 0.92 -6.13 2.19
N ASP A 132 0.43 -5.02 2.73
CA ASP A 132 0.85 -3.67 2.33
C ASP A 132 2.31 -3.40 2.70
N THR A 133 2.73 -3.90 3.85
CA THR A 133 4.09 -3.80 4.37
C THR A 133 5.07 -4.58 3.49
N TRP A 134 4.71 -5.82 3.11
CA TRP A 134 5.50 -6.60 2.16
C TRP A 134 5.60 -5.93 0.79
N ALA A 135 4.50 -5.37 0.27
CA ALA A 135 4.53 -4.61 -0.97
C ALA A 135 5.40 -3.35 -0.88
N ALA A 136 5.45 -2.68 0.29
CA ALA A 136 6.34 -1.54 0.49
C ALA A 136 7.83 -1.94 0.50
N MET A 137 8.14 -3.18 0.89
CA MET A 137 9.50 -3.68 1.09
C MET A 137 10.12 -4.32 -0.15
N SER A 138 9.35 -4.99 -1.00
CA SER A 138 9.87 -5.83 -2.07
C SER A 138 9.01 -5.76 -3.33
N PRO A 139 9.58 -6.03 -4.52
CA PRO A 139 8.84 -6.05 -5.79
C PRO A 139 7.88 -7.25 -5.87
N GLY A 140 7.04 -7.24 -6.89
CA GLY A 140 6.05 -8.27 -7.15
C GLY A 140 4.86 -8.25 -6.19
N TRP A 141 3.89 -9.11 -6.43
CA TRP A 141 2.73 -9.29 -5.55
C TRP A 141 2.95 -10.46 -4.59
N LYS A 142 2.40 -10.34 -3.38
CA LYS A 142 2.44 -11.40 -2.35
C LYS A 142 1.07 -11.58 -1.71
N VAL A 143 0.62 -12.83 -1.68
CA VAL A 143 -0.54 -13.23 -0.87
C VAL A 143 -0.05 -13.55 0.53
N VAL A 144 -0.59 -12.84 1.50
CA VAL A 144 -0.09 -12.84 2.88
C VAL A 144 -1.18 -13.29 3.85
N ASP A 145 -0.81 -14.16 4.77
CA ASP A 145 -1.57 -14.46 5.98
C ASP A 145 -1.12 -13.55 7.13
N PRO A 146 -1.92 -12.55 7.51
CA PRO A 146 -1.52 -11.63 8.58
C PRO A 146 -1.67 -12.22 10.00
N SER A 147 -2.11 -13.46 10.13
CA SER A 147 -2.32 -14.12 11.44
C SER A 147 -1.08 -14.85 11.96
N VAL A 148 -0.03 -14.95 11.15
CA VAL A 148 1.25 -15.60 11.49
C VAL A 148 2.40 -14.59 11.38
N PRO A 149 3.58 -14.88 11.99
CA PRO A 149 4.76 -14.02 11.84
C PRO A 149 5.16 -13.83 10.37
N SER A 150 5.82 -12.73 10.06
CA SER A 150 6.17 -12.35 8.68
C SER A 150 6.94 -13.44 7.93
N ILE A 151 7.83 -14.16 8.62
CA ILE A 151 8.65 -15.26 8.05
C ILE A 151 7.81 -16.43 7.51
N GLU A 152 6.60 -16.63 8.03
CA GLU A 152 5.66 -17.69 7.63
C GLU A 152 4.46 -17.15 6.85
N SER A 153 4.37 -15.83 6.67
CA SER A 153 3.16 -15.17 6.22
C SER A 153 2.91 -15.25 4.72
N ILE A 154 3.96 -15.39 3.90
CA ILE A 154 3.83 -15.40 2.43
C ILE A 154 3.34 -16.79 2.00
N LEU A 155 2.12 -16.84 1.46
CA LEU A 155 1.51 -18.06 0.94
C LEU A 155 1.83 -18.27 -0.54
N PHE A 156 1.79 -17.22 -1.33
CA PHE A 156 2.08 -17.21 -2.76
C PHE A 156 2.71 -15.87 -3.13
N GLU A 157 3.53 -15.86 -4.14
CA GLU A 157 4.12 -14.64 -4.68
C GLU A 157 4.34 -14.77 -6.19
N GLY A 158 4.50 -13.64 -6.86
CA GLY A 158 4.78 -13.60 -8.28
C GLY A 158 4.97 -12.18 -8.80
N GLU A 159 5.12 -12.08 -10.10
CA GLU A 159 5.35 -10.83 -10.81
C GLU A 159 4.17 -10.50 -11.72
N LEU A 160 3.97 -9.22 -12.00
CA LEU A 160 3.13 -8.74 -13.07
C LEU A 160 3.98 -8.52 -14.33
N GLU A 161 3.33 -8.57 -15.49
CA GLU A 161 4.00 -8.25 -16.76
C GLU A 161 4.60 -6.84 -16.72
N THR A 162 5.77 -6.70 -17.33
CA THR A 162 6.41 -5.40 -17.56
C THR A 162 5.68 -4.64 -18.67
N GLY A 163 5.77 -3.29 -18.64
CA GLY A 163 5.13 -2.44 -19.67
C GLY A 163 3.65 -2.16 -19.44
N LEU A 164 3.12 -2.53 -18.28
CA LEU A 164 1.79 -2.11 -17.86
C LEU A 164 1.85 -0.71 -17.22
N THR A 165 0.99 0.17 -17.69
CA THR A 165 0.76 1.48 -17.07
C THR A 165 -0.28 1.35 -15.97
N VAL A 166 0.00 1.98 -14.83
CA VAL A 166 -0.92 2.09 -13.69
C VAL A 166 -1.35 3.55 -13.54
N MET A 167 -2.63 3.82 -13.60
CA MET A 167 -3.20 5.13 -13.33
C MET A 167 -3.93 5.11 -11.99
N ILE A 168 -3.66 6.10 -11.14
CA ILE A 168 -4.31 6.25 -9.84
C ILE A 168 -5.19 7.49 -9.88
N GLY A 169 -6.49 7.28 -9.90
CA GLY A 169 -7.46 8.36 -9.81
C GLY A 169 -7.73 8.74 -8.36
N LEU A 170 -7.29 9.93 -7.94
CA LEU A 170 -7.50 10.45 -6.59
C LEU A 170 -8.88 11.13 -6.51
N ARG A 171 -9.68 10.74 -5.48
CA ARG A 171 -11.09 11.16 -5.34
C ARG A 171 -11.36 11.91 -4.03
N GLY A 172 -10.35 12.57 -3.49
CA GLY A 172 -10.45 13.33 -2.25
C GLY A 172 -10.35 12.46 -1.00
N ARG A 173 -10.83 12.98 0.14
CA ARG A 173 -10.71 12.27 1.42
C ARG A 173 -11.72 11.13 1.54
N ARG A 174 -11.30 10.04 2.20
CA ARG A 174 -12.18 8.92 2.54
C ARG A 174 -13.38 9.41 3.37
N LYS A 175 -14.59 9.06 2.96
CA LYS A 175 -15.85 9.44 3.62
C LYS A 175 -16.35 8.37 4.58
N ILE A 176 -16.07 7.09 4.30
CA ILE A 176 -16.55 5.93 5.04
C ILE A 176 -15.35 5.20 5.64
N ILE A 177 -15.40 4.95 6.94
CA ILE A 177 -14.40 4.11 7.62
C ILE A 177 -14.80 2.65 7.36
N PRO A 178 -13.88 1.83 6.81
CA PRO A 178 -14.15 0.41 6.59
C PRO A 178 -14.46 -0.29 7.91
N ASP A 179 -15.50 -1.08 7.95
CA ASP A 179 -15.81 -1.92 9.08
C ASP A 179 -15.80 -3.41 8.72
N LYS A 180 -15.40 -4.23 9.67
CA LYS A 180 -15.22 -5.68 9.46
C LYS A 180 -16.55 -6.37 9.10
N GLU A 181 -17.67 -5.91 9.60
CA GLU A 181 -18.97 -6.53 9.35
C GLU A 181 -19.41 -6.33 7.90
N SER A 182 -19.29 -5.10 7.36
CA SER A 182 -19.60 -4.80 5.95
C SER A 182 -18.75 -5.63 4.98
N PHE A 183 -17.47 -5.80 5.27
CA PHE A 183 -16.59 -6.65 4.47
C PHE A 183 -16.98 -8.13 4.57
N SER A 184 -17.32 -8.62 5.77
CA SER A 184 -17.75 -9.99 5.98
C SER A 184 -19.06 -10.33 5.25
N ARG A 185 -20.01 -9.39 5.20
CA ARG A 185 -21.26 -9.57 4.45
C ARG A 185 -21.06 -9.77 2.95
N ASN A 186 -19.96 -9.25 2.41
CA ASN A 186 -19.59 -9.34 0.99
C ASN A 186 -18.50 -10.39 0.73
N SER A 187 -18.23 -11.30 1.69
CA SER A 187 -17.17 -12.31 1.59
C SER A 187 -17.17 -13.09 0.29
N GLN A 188 -18.34 -13.46 -0.25
CA GLN A 188 -18.45 -14.21 -1.51
C GLN A 188 -17.82 -13.47 -2.71
N ILE A 189 -17.84 -12.14 -2.74
CA ILE A 189 -17.21 -11.36 -3.82
C ILE A 189 -15.69 -11.37 -3.61
N PHE A 190 -15.23 -11.24 -2.36
CA PHE A 190 -13.80 -11.37 -2.02
C PHE A 190 -13.27 -12.80 -2.31
N ASP A 191 -14.08 -13.84 -2.05
CA ASP A 191 -13.70 -15.22 -2.39
C ASP A 191 -13.50 -15.42 -3.90
N ARG A 192 -14.27 -14.73 -4.74
CA ARG A 192 -14.04 -14.71 -6.21
C ARG A 192 -12.72 -14.05 -6.55
N ALA A 193 -12.41 -12.89 -5.93
CA ALA A 193 -11.13 -12.23 -6.13
C ALA A 193 -9.96 -13.14 -5.72
N PHE A 194 -10.09 -13.82 -4.59
CA PHE A 194 -9.10 -14.79 -4.11
C PHE A 194 -8.96 -15.99 -5.07
N ALA A 195 -10.06 -16.53 -5.57
CA ALA A 195 -10.04 -17.62 -6.56
C ALA A 195 -9.35 -17.19 -7.87
N SER A 196 -9.62 -15.98 -8.38
CA SER A 196 -8.91 -15.43 -9.55
C SER A 196 -7.42 -15.33 -9.30
N LEU A 197 -7.02 -14.84 -8.13
CA LEU A 197 -5.63 -14.72 -7.72
C LEU A 197 -4.90 -16.08 -7.70
N ILE A 198 -5.49 -17.12 -7.08
CA ILE A 198 -4.92 -18.48 -7.05
C ILE A 198 -4.79 -19.08 -8.46
N ASN A 199 -5.72 -18.75 -9.36
CA ASN A 199 -5.68 -19.21 -10.74
C ASN A 199 -4.70 -18.39 -11.63
N GLY A 200 -3.95 -17.45 -11.06
CA GLY A 200 -2.99 -16.61 -11.77
C GLY A 200 -3.58 -15.41 -12.51
N SER A 201 -4.89 -15.15 -12.37
CA SER A 201 -5.57 -14.01 -13.00
C SER A 201 -5.51 -12.78 -12.08
N ILE A 202 -4.32 -12.20 -11.93
CA ILE A 202 -4.05 -11.13 -10.96
C ILE A 202 -4.86 -9.86 -11.25
N LEU A 203 -5.01 -9.48 -12.50
CA LEU A 203 -5.76 -8.29 -12.92
C LEU A 203 -7.28 -8.47 -12.72
N ASP A 204 -7.80 -9.69 -12.93
CA ASP A 204 -9.19 -10.01 -12.61
C ASP A 204 -9.42 -9.99 -11.10
N ALA A 205 -8.43 -10.45 -10.31
CA ALA A 205 -8.48 -10.38 -8.85
C ALA A 205 -8.54 -8.92 -8.38
N LEU A 206 -7.71 -8.02 -8.94
CA LEU A 206 -7.74 -6.58 -8.64
C LEU A 206 -9.14 -5.98 -8.89
N SER A 207 -9.72 -6.27 -10.07
CA SER A 207 -11.04 -5.74 -10.44
C SER A 207 -12.14 -6.29 -9.55
N SER A 208 -12.15 -7.60 -9.29
CA SER A 208 -13.13 -8.25 -8.40
C SER A 208 -13.02 -7.76 -6.96
N ASN A 209 -11.80 -7.59 -6.45
CA ASN A 209 -11.55 -7.01 -5.13
C ASN A 209 -12.04 -5.56 -5.06
N GLY A 210 -11.76 -4.75 -6.10
CA GLY A 210 -12.25 -3.37 -6.17
C GLY A 210 -13.78 -3.28 -6.12
N MET A 211 -14.47 -4.19 -6.80
CA MET A 211 -15.94 -4.33 -6.74
C MET A 211 -16.41 -4.71 -5.33
N ALA A 212 -15.76 -5.67 -4.68
CA ALA A 212 -16.07 -6.10 -3.33
C ALA A 212 -15.90 -4.96 -2.32
N VAL A 213 -14.80 -4.19 -2.42
CA VAL A 213 -14.55 -3.02 -1.58
C VAL A 213 -15.60 -1.94 -1.83
N ALA A 214 -15.88 -1.61 -3.09
CA ALA A 214 -16.90 -0.60 -3.44
C ALA A 214 -18.26 -0.95 -2.85
N THR A 215 -18.67 -2.22 -2.93
CA THR A 215 -19.92 -2.71 -2.33
C THR A 215 -19.87 -2.65 -0.80
N SER A 216 -18.75 -3.00 -0.17
CA SER A 216 -18.61 -3.01 1.29
C SER A 216 -18.53 -1.61 1.90
N THR A 217 -18.19 -0.61 1.11
CA THR A 217 -18.06 0.79 1.52
C THR A 217 -19.17 1.69 0.95
N ASP A 218 -20.18 1.11 0.27
CA ASP A 218 -21.26 1.83 -0.42
C ASP A 218 -20.73 2.90 -1.42
N ASP A 219 -19.53 2.69 -1.96
CA ASP A 219 -18.92 3.58 -2.95
C ASP A 219 -19.33 3.20 -4.37
N PHE A 220 -20.62 3.36 -4.67
CA PHE A 220 -21.19 3.02 -5.99
C PHE A 220 -20.61 3.89 -7.12
N GLU A 221 -20.11 5.07 -6.81
CA GLU A 221 -19.43 5.93 -7.78
C GLU A 221 -18.11 5.31 -8.22
N ALA A 222 -17.30 4.77 -7.28
CA ALA A 222 -16.09 4.03 -7.63
C ALA A 222 -16.39 2.80 -8.49
N LEU A 223 -17.48 2.07 -8.16
CA LEU A 223 -17.93 0.93 -8.95
C LEU A 223 -18.29 1.36 -10.37
N ARG A 224 -19.04 2.46 -10.53
CA ARG A 224 -19.43 3.02 -11.83
C ARG A 224 -18.20 3.42 -12.66
N ILE A 225 -17.23 4.11 -12.04
CA ILE A 225 -16.00 4.54 -12.71
C ILE A 225 -15.18 3.31 -13.13
N SER A 226 -15.00 2.34 -12.23
CA SER A 226 -14.24 1.11 -12.54
C SER A 226 -14.85 0.35 -13.73
N ASN A 227 -16.18 0.17 -13.74
CA ASN A 227 -16.88 -0.47 -14.85
C ASN A 227 -16.74 0.31 -16.17
N LEU A 228 -16.80 1.65 -16.11
CA LEU A 228 -16.59 2.50 -17.29
C LEU A 228 -15.17 2.33 -17.83
N MET A 229 -14.15 2.30 -16.98
CA MET A 229 -12.76 2.13 -17.39
C MET A 229 -12.55 0.76 -18.06
N ILE A 230 -13.09 -0.32 -17.49
CA ILE A 230 -13.06 -1.65 -18.13
C ILE A 230 -13.76 -1.64 -19.48
N ALA A 231 -14.96 -1.07 -19.57
CA ALA A 231 -15.69 -0.95 -20.84
C ALA A 231 -14.95 -0.09 -21.89
N SER A 232 -14.07 0.80 -21.42
CA SER A 232 -13.23 1.67 -22.28
C SER A 232 -11.89 1.04 -22.67
N GLY A 233 -11.60 -0.19 -22.23
CA GLY A 233 -10.40 -0.94 -22.65
C GLY A 233 -9.33 -1.09 -21.57
N ALA A 234 -9.59 -0.70 -20.32
CA ALA A 234 -8.66 -1.02 -19.23
C ALA A 234 -8.60 -2.53 -18.97
N LEU A 235 -7.41 -3.04 -18.67
CA LEU A 235 -7.17 -4.44 -18.32
C LEU A 235 -7.72 -4.77 -16.92
N ALA A 236 -7.62 -3.81 -16.01
CA ALA A 236 -8.17 -3.91 -14.66
C ALA A 236 -8.56 -2.53 -14.12
N ALA A 237 -9.58 -2.49 -13.27
CA ALA A 237 -9.99 -1.27 -12.58
C ALA A 237 -10.65 -1.59 -11.25
N GLY A 238 -10.25 -0.89 -10.18
CA GLY A 238 -10.85 -1.10 -8.86
C GLY A 238 -10.33 -0.16 -7.80
N ILE A 239 -11.06 -0.09 -6.68
CA ILE A 239 -10.62 0.66 -5.50
C ILE A 239 -9.33 0.02 -4.95
N SER A 240 -8.33 0.86 -4.65
CA SER A 240 -7.12 0.44 -3.95
C SER A 240 -7.31 0.53 -2.44
N GLY A 241 -6.94 -0.52 -1.73
CA GLY A 241 -7.15 -0.62 -0.28
C GLY A 241 -8.62 -0.42 0.08
N SER A 242 -8.87 0.40 1.07
CA SER A 242 -10.23 0.84 1.44
C SER A 242 -10.63 2.14 0.75
N GLY A 243 -9.95 2.53 -0.31
CA GLY A 243 -10.24 3.73 -1.09
C GLY A 243 -9.81 5.05 -0.43
N PRO A 244 -10.23 6.18 -1.01
CA PRO A 244 -11.15 6.29 -2.15
C PRO A 244 -10.48 6.21 -3.53
N ALA A 245 -9.14 6.12 -3.64
CA ALA A 245 -8.49 6.07 -4.95
C ALA A 245 -8.86 4.82 -5.75
N ILE A 246 -8.95 4.97 -7.06
CA ILE A 246 -9.18 3.90 -8.02
C ILE A 246 -7.88 3.66 -8.78
N ALA A 247 -7.43 2.40 -8.81
CA ALA A 247 -6.33 1.97 -9.64
C ALA A 247 -6.87 1.43 -10.97
N ILE A 248 -6.28 1.88 -12.07
CA ILE A 248 -6.58 1.45 -13.44
C ILE A 248 -5.29 0.88 -14.03
N VAL A 249 -5.38 -0.29 -14.65
CA VAL A 249 -4.24 -0.91 -15.33
C VAL A 249 -4.55 -1.00 -16.83
N CYS A 250 -3.61 -0.58 -17.67
CA CYS A 250 -3.76 -0.61 -19.11
C CYS A 250 -2.41 -0.81 -19.82
N TYR A 251 -2.47 -1.07 -21.12
CA TYR A 251 -1.28 -0.95 -21.96
C TYR A 251 -0.96 0.52 -22.24
N GLU A 252 0.31 0.81 -22.52
CA GLU A 252 0.79 2.17 -22.78
C GLU A 252 0.02 2.85 -23.95
N GLN A 253 -0.35 2.09 -24.96
CA GLN A 253 -1.11 2.60 -26.11
C GLN A 253 -2.51 3.12 -25.77
N ASP A 254 -3.12 2.64 -24.70
CA ASP A 254 -4.49 3.01 -24.27
C ASP A 254 -4.48 4.13 -23.20
N LYS A 255 -3.29 4.48 -22.70
CA LYS A 255 -3.08 5.40 -21.59
C LYS A 255 -3.75 6.76 -21.78
N GLU A 256 -3.46 7.44 -22.89
CA GLU A 256 -3.95 8.81 -23.12
C GLU A 256 -5.48 8.87 -23.16
N PHE A 257 -6.10 7.89 -23.81
CA PHE A 257 -7.55 7.81 -23.88
C PHE A 257 -8.16 7.57 -22.50
N LEU A 258 -7.70 6.55 -21.78
CA LEU A 258 -8.22 6.19 -20.46
C LEU A 258 -7.95 7.29 -19.41
N GLU A 259 -6.78 7.94 -19.48
CA GLU A 259 -6.47 9.09 -18.62
C GLU A 259 -7.47 10.24 -18.84
N SER A 260 -7.80 10.55 -20.11
CA SER A 260 -8.77 11.60 -20.46
C SER A 260 -10.17 11.31 -19.89
N GLN A 261 -10.58 10.03 -19.89
CA GLN A 261 -11.84 9.60 -19.29
C GLN A 261 -11.79 9.68 -17.77
N LEU A 262 -10.72 9.17 -17.13
CA LEU A 262 -10.58 9.15 -15.68
C LEU A 262 -10.52 10.56 -15.06
N LYS A 263 -9.90 11.51 -15.72
CA LYS A 263 -9.83 12.94 -15.31
C LYS A 263 -11.21 13.60 -15.16
N GLN A 264 -12.26 13.05 -15.75
CA GLN A 264 -13.61 13.60 -15.62
C GLN A 264 -14.23 13.29 -14.25
N PHE A 265 -13.67 12.33 -13.49
CA PHE A 265 -14.23 11.80 -12.24
C PHE A 265 -13.29 11.96 -11.04
N CYS A 266 -12.04 12.33 -11.27
CA CYS A 266 -10.99 12.38 -10.24
C CYS A 266 -10.42 13.79 -10.13
N GLU A 267 -10.06 14.20 -8.91
CA GLU A 267 -9.42 15.49 -8.65
C GLU A 267 -8.02 15.55 -9.28
N GLN A 268 -7.34 14.41 -9.29
CA GLN A 268 -6.00 14.24 -9.88
C GLN A 268 -5.85 12.80 -10.37
N VAL A 269 -5.08 12.62 -11.43
CA VAL A 269 -4.65 11.30 -11.92
C VAL A 269 -3.12 11.25 -11.86
N LEU A 270 -2.60 10.25 -11.15
CA LEU A 270 -1.18 9.94 -11.12
C LEU A 270 -0.91 8.80 -12.09
N ILE A 271 0.17 8.92 -12.85
CA ILE A 271 0.65 7.86 -13.75
C ILE A 271 1.87 7.22 -13.10
N THR A 272 1.88 5.90 -13.03
CA THR A 272 2.97 5.11 -12.47
C THR A 272 3.04 3.74 -13.15
N GLU A 273 3.89 2.87 -12.65
CA GLU A 273 4.07 1.49 -13.11
C GLU A 273 4.19 0.58 -11.89
N PHE A 274 3.99 -0.72 -12.07
CA PHE A 274 4.33 -1.70 -11.05
C PHE A 274 5.85 -1.78 -10.84
N THR A 275 6.26 -2.02 -9.61
CA THR A 275 7.66 -2.31 -9.30
C THR A 275 7.89 -3.81 -9.45
N THR A 276 8.73 -4.19 -10.40
CA THR A 276 9.09 -5.59 -10.69
C THR A 276 10.56 -5.83 -10.39
N CYS A 277 10.97 -7.10 -10.27
CA CYS A 277 12.37 -7.47 -10.07
C CYS A 277 13.26 -7.11 -11.27
N TYR A 278 12.68 -6.84 -12.44
CA TYR A 278 13.38 -6.62 -13.72
C TYR A 278 13.36 -5.16 -14.20
N GLY A 279 12.83 -4.22 -13.39
CA GLY A 279 12.64 -2.82 -13.83
C GLY A 279 12.98 -1.75 -12.83
#